data_7cf8748d396f5b8342ef61b452c139cf
#
_entry.id   7cf8748d396f5b8342ef61b452c139cf
#
_cell.length_a   1.000
_cell.length_b   1.000
_cell.length_c   1.000
_cell.angle_alpha   90.00
_cell.angle_beta   90.00
_cell.angle_gamma   90.00
#
_symmetry.space_group_name_H-M   'P 1'
#
loop_
_entity.id
_entity.type
_entity.pdbx_description
1 polymer ?
#
loop_
_entity_poly.entity_id
_entity_poly.type
_entity_poly.pdbx_seq_one_letter_code
_entity_poly.pdbx_strand_id
1 'polypeptide(L)'
;MKSSLKDFLSKIGFDDPSEYDFDKDESIDSNIKETLKNINKSSWCWTLFSCEGHNHDDNSQSLPYFVFIVKKKCIPVLLGMLFNTLDPKVDHPTEFPLCNTTWLNISWGYTDDKYAIVSAHWAHNFLEEENLHKKLLSDLYDMSFKILEAKL
;
A
#
# COMPACT_ATOMS: atom_id res chain seq x y z
N MET A 1 1.35 10.08 -20.20
CA MET A 1 1.14 9.47 -18.86
C MET A 1 2.24 8.50 -18.50
N LYS A 2 2.45 7.42 -19.28
CA LYS A 2 3.54 6.46 -19.02
C LYS A 2 4.92 7.12 -19.03
N SER A 3 5.19 8.04 -19.95
CA SER A 3 6.47 8.74 -20.00
C SER A 3 6.76 9.57 -18.76
N SER A 4 5.74 10.24 -18.21
CA SER A 4 5.89 11.02 -16.97
C SER A 4 6.16 10.13 -15.77
N LEU A 5 5.53 8.96 -15.69
CA LEU A 5 5.81 7.98 -14.65
C LEU A 5 7.23 7.46 -14.76
N LYS A 6 7.67 7.11 -15.98
CA LYS A 6 9.05 6.67 -16.22
C LYS A 6 10.07 7.73 -15.81
N ASP A 7 9.81 9.00 -16.11
CA ASP A 7 10.69 10.10 -15.73
C ASP A 7 10.79 10.22 -14.20
N PHE A 8 9.67 10.12 -13.50
CA PHE A 8 9.65 10.13 -12.03
C PHE A 8 10.45 8.97 -11.47
N LEU A 9 10.20 7.76 -11.97
CA LEU A 9 10.90 6.54 -11.52
C LEU A 9 12.39 6.61 -11.78
N SER A 10 12.80 7.14 -12.92
CA SER A 10 14.22 7.32 -13.25
C SER A 10 14.93 8.22 -12.25
N LYS A 11 14.26 9.28 -11.78
CA LYS A 11 14.82 10.19 -10.78
C LYS A 11 15.06 9.53 -9.44
N ILE A 12 14.26 8.53 -9.08
CA ILE A 12 14.38 7.81 -7.82
C ILE A 12 15.05 6.45 -7.95
N GLY A 13 15.46 6.06 -9.18
CA GLY A 13 16.23 4.85 -9.42
C GLY A 13 15.44 3.55 -9.46
N PHE A 14 14.18 3.61 -9.89
CA PHE A 14 13.31 2.42 -9.95
C PHE A 14 12.80 2.15 -11.36
N ASP A 15 12.52 0.87 -11.64
CA ASP A 15 11.86 0.42 -12.86
C ASP A 15 10.33 0.62 -12.76
N ASP A 16 9.66 0.61 -13.92
CA ASP A 16 8.22 0.79 -13.99
C ASP A 16 7.48 -0.41 -13.38
N PRO A 17 6.79 -0.25 -12.23
CA PRO A 17 6.10 -1.36 -11.58
C PRO A 17 4.89 -1.88 -12.37
N SER A 18 4.36 -1.12 -13.33
CA SER A 18 3.25 -1.59 -14.16
C SER A 18 3.68 -2.68 -15.16
N GLU A 19 4.96 -2.79 -15.44
CA GLU A 19 5.53 -3.80 -16.35
C GLU A 19 6.14 -4.99 -15.60
N TYR A 20 6.10 -4.98 -14.28
CA TYR A 20 6.71 -6.01 -13.45
C TYR A 20 5.90 -7.30 -13.45
N ASP A 21 6.59 -8.43 -13.61
CA ASP A 21 5.96 -9.76 -13.59
C ASP A 21 5.98 -10.33 -12.17
N PHE A 22 4.90 -10.11 -11.44
CA PHE A 22 4.77 -10.57 -10.06
C PHE A 22 4.70 -12.10 -9.94
N ASP A 23 4.28 -12.80 -10.98
CA ASP A 23 4.18 -14.26 -10.94
C ASP A 23 5.55 -14.95 -10.95
N LYS A 24 6.57 -14.29 -11.50
CA LYS A 24 7.93 -14.81 -11.56
C LYS A 24 8.78 -14.47 -10.34
N ASP A 25 8.33 -13.54 -9.50
CA ASP A 25 9.09 -13.10 -8.34
C ASP A 25 8.67 -13.90 -7.10
N GLU A 26 9.51 -14.88 -6.73
CA GLU A 26 9.26 -15.71 -5.55
C GLU A 26 9.49 -14.98 -4.22
N SER A 27 10.12 -13.79 -4.26
CA SER A 27 10.33 -12.98 -3.04
C SER A 27 9.08 -12.25 -2.58
N ILE A 28 8.03 -12.19 -3.41
CA ILE A 28 6.78 -11.54 -3.07
C ILE A 28 5.93 -12.47 -2.21
N ASP A 29 5.42 -11.92 -1.12
CA ASP A 29 4.55 -12.62 -0.19
C ASP A 29 3.29 -13.13 -0.90
N SER A 30 2.97 -14.41 -0.74
CA SER A 30 1.91 -15.07 -1.51
C SER A 30 0.52 -14.51 -1.24
N ASN A 31 0.26 -14.06 0.00
CA ASN A 31 -1.07 -13.57 0.39
C ASN A 31 -1.40 -12.18 -0.15
N ILE A 32 -0.41 -11.44 -0.66
CA ILE A 32 -0.64 -10.11 -1.23
C ILE A 32 -0.33 -10.04 -2.72
N LYS A 33 0.07 -11.13 -3.35
CA LYS A 33 0.46 -11.15 -4.77
C LYS A 33 -0.66 -10.62 -5.67
N GLU A 34 -1.87 -11.12 -5.53
CA GLU A 34 -3.02 -10.68 -6.35
C GLU A 34 -3.39 -9.23 -6.04
N THR A 35 -3.29 -8.82 -4.78
CA THR A 35 -3.48 -7.42 -4.37
C THR A 35 -2.52 -6.50 -5.13
N LEU A 36 -1.24 -6.85 -5.17
CA LEU A 36 -0.22 -6.06 -5.88
C LEU A 36 -0.48 -6.02 -7.38
N LYS A 37 -0.87 -7.15 -7.97
CA LYS A 37 -1.18 -7.22 -9.40
C LYS A 37 -2.33 -6.28 -9.75
N ASN A 38 -3.38 -6.24 -8.96
CA ASN A 38 -4.52 -5.36 -9.18
C ASN A 38 -4.11 -3.88 -9.07
N ILE A 39 -3.37 -3.53 -8.04
CA ILE A 39 -2.92 -2.14 -7.84
C ILE A 39 -2.05 -1.69 -9.02
N ASN A 40 -1.12 -2.51 -9.45
CA ASN A 40 -0.16 -2.12 -10.48
C ASN A 40 -0.74 -2.11 -11.90
N LYS A 41 -1.97 -2.59 -12.10
CA LYS A 41 -2.73 -2.42 -13.32
C LYS A 41 -3.52 -1.12 -13.36
N SER A 42 -3.57 -0.37 -12.26
CA SER A 42 -4.34 0.87 -12.20
C SER A 42 -3.66 1.98 -13.02
N SER A 43 -4.41 3.05 -13.25
CA SER A 43 -3.93 4.20 -14.02
C SER A 43 -3.34 5.31 -13.14
N TRP A 44 -3.38 5.16 -11.81
CA TRP A 44 -3.07 6.27 -10.90
C TRP A 44 -2.28 5.90 -9.65
N CYS A 45 -2.13 4.61 -9.37
CA CYS A 45 -1.47 4.13 -8.14
C CYS A 45 -0.71 2.84 -8.44
N TRP A 46 0.52 2.74 -7.93
CA TRP A 46 1.39 1.59 -8.12
C TRP A 46 2.13 1.31 -6.81
N THR A 47 2.72 0.12 -6.68
CA THR A 47 3.50 -0.24 -5.50
C THR A 47 4.99 -0.35 -5.85
N LEU A 48 5.85 0.10 -4.92
CA LEU A 48 7.30 -0.10 -5.00
C LEU A 48 7.76 -1.24 -4.12
N PHE A 49 7.29 -1.24 -2.87
CA PHE A 49 7.64 -2.23 -1.85
C PHE A 49 6.40 -2.64 -1.10
N SER A 50 6.41 -3.86 -0.57
CA SER A 50 5.29 -4.37 0.21
C SER A 50 5.73 -5.51 1.11
N CYS A 51 4.98 -5.73 2.18
CA CYS A 51 5.13 -6.87 3.07
C CYS A 51 3.77 -7.18 3.70
N GLU A 52 3.41 -8.45 3.73
CA GLU A 52 2.15 -8.88 4.37
C GLU A 52 2.26 -8.98 5.89
N GLY A 53 3.47 -8.90 6.44
CA GLY A 53 3.76 -9.08 7.85
C GLY A 53 4.12 -10.53 8.17
N HIS A 54 5.18 -10.72 8.94
CA HIS A 54 5.70 -12.03 9.28
C HIS A 54 6.19 -12.08 10.73
N ASN A 55 6.05 -13.27 11.34
CA ASN A 55 6.77 -13.63 12.56
C ASN A 55 8.06 -14.32 12.15
N HIS A 56 9.18 -13.87 12.68
CA HIS A 56 10.50 -14.43 12.42
C HIS A 56 10.91 -15.42 13.50
N ASP A 57 11.85 -16.31 13.19
CA ASP A 57 12.33 -17.35 14.11
C ASP A 57 13.01 -16.78 15.36
N ASP A 58 13.52 -15.56 15.29
CA ASP A 58 14.16 -14.87 16.41
C ASP A 58 13.16 -14.10 17.29
N ASN A 59 11.86 -14.35 17.14
CA ASN A 59 10.76 -13.66 17.83
C ASN A 59 10.56 -12.19 17.42
N SER A 60 11.27 -11.71 16.42
CA SER A 60 10.98 -10.41 15.85
C SER A 60 9.79 -10.49 14.88
N GLN A 61 9.18 -9.36 14.57
CA GLN A 61 8.04 -9.27 13.65
C GLN A 61 8.30 -8.24 12.57
N SER A 62 7.96 -8.60 11.32
CA SER A 62 7.82 -7.62 10.25
C SER A 62 6.34 -7.23 10.16
N LEU A 63 6.04 -5.97 10.39
CA LEU A 63 4.67 -5.48 10.31
C LEU A 63 4.26 -5.27 8.87
N PRO A 64 2.95 -5.39 8.56
CA PRO A 64 2.47 -5.14 7.20
C PRO A 64 2.78 -3.72 6.75
N TYR A 65 3.24 -3.57 5.51
CA TYR A 65 3.43 -2.24 4.92
C TYR A 65 3.33 -2.29 3.39
N PHE A 66 2.94 -1.15 2.83
CA PHE A 66 2.96 -0.92 1.38
C PHE A 66 3.57 0.45 1.11
N VAL A 67 4.43 0.52 0.11
CA VAL A 67 4.97 1.79 -0.38
C VAL A 67 4.39 2.02 -1.77
N PHE A 68 3.63 3.10 -1.92
CA PHE A 68 2.92 3.43 -3.16
C PHE A 68 3.62 4.55 -3.91
N ILE A 69 3.53 4.49 -5.24
CA ILE A 69 3.63 5.68 -6.08
C ILE A 69 2.20 6.04 -6.47
N VAL A 70 1.84 7.29 -6.34
CA VAL A 70 0.49 7.75 -6.61
C VAL A 70 0.53 9.08 -7.36
N LYS A 71 -0.41 9.28 -8.29
CA LYS A 71 -0.63 10.61 -8.86
C LYS A 71 -1.00 11.56 -7.74
N LYS A 72 -0.27 12.66 -7.64
CA LYS A 72 -0.38 13.60 -6.51
C LYS A 72 -1.81 14.07 -6.26
N LYS A 73 -2.54 14.35 -7.33
CA LYS A 73 -3.96 14.76 -7.23
C LYS A 73 -4.88 13.67 -6.69
N CYS A 74 -4.45 12.41 -6.68
CA CYS A 74 -5.24 11.27 -6.24
C CYS A 74 -4.91 10.84 -4.80
N ILE A 75 -3.98 11.53 -4.13
CA ILE A 75 -3.59 11.21 -2.75
C ILE A 75 -4.79 11.14 -1.80
N PRO A 76 -5.75 12.11 -1.81
CA PRO A 76 -6.90 12.03 -0.92
C PRO A 76 -7.73 10.76 -1.13
N VAL A 77 -7.85 10.30 -2.36
CA VAL A 77 -8.58 9.05 -2.68
C VAL A 77 -7.87 7.85 -2.08
N LEU A 78 -6.55 7.77 -2.27
CA LEU A 78 -5.75 6.68 -1.70
C LEU A 78 -5.84 6.67 -0.17
N LEU A 79 -5.69 7.82 0.47
CA LEU A 79 -5.76 7.91 1.93
C LEU A 79 -7.14 7.48 2.45
N GLY A 80 -8.22 7.89 1.78
CA GLY A 80 -9.57 7.47 2.13
C GLY A 80 -9.72 5.95 2.08
N MET A 81 -9.18 5.31 1.06
CA MET A 81 -9.21 3.86 0.94
C MET A 81 -8.37 3.18 2.04
N LEU A 82 -7.18 3.70 2.32
CA LEU A 82 -6.28 3.14 3.35
C LEU A 82 -6.91 3.20 4.74
N PHE A 83 -7.55 4.32 5.09
CA PHE A 83 -8.20 4.46 6.39
C PHE A 83 -9.46 3.60 6.56
N ASN A 84 -9.95 3.00 5.48
CA ASN A 84 -11.08 2.07 5.53
C ASN A 84 -10.64 0.58 5.51
N THR A 85 -9.38 0.29 5.75
CA THR A 85 -8.85 -1.08 5.67
C THR A 85 -9.07 -1.94 6.92
N LEU A 86 -9.85 -1.49 7.88
CA LEU A 86 -10.16 -2.28 9.07
C LEU A 86 -11.61 -2.14 9.43
N ASP A 87 -12.08 -3.08 10.27
CA ASP A 87 -13.44 -3.04 10.77
C ASP A 87 -13.71 -1.70 11.46
N PRO A 88 -14.78 -1.00 11.08
CA PRO A 88 -15.14 0.29 11.73
C PRO A 88 -15.44 0.16 13.22
N LYS A 89 -15.59 -1.05 13.76
CA LYS A 89 -15.72 -1.28 15.20
C LYS A 89 -14.39 -1.18 15.94
N VAL A 90 -13.27 -1.28 15.23
CA VAL A 90 -11.97 -1.00 15.83
C VAL A 90 -11.91 0.51 16.11
N ASP A 91 -11.39 0.86 17.27
CA ASP A 91 -11.32 2.26 17.69
C ASP A 91 -10.41 3.06 16.77
N HIS A 92 -11.02 3.82 15.88
CA HIS A 92 -10.32 4.64 14.91
C HIS A 92 -10.25 6.08 15.40
N PRO A 93 -9.08 6.73 15.31
CA PRO A 93 -9.04 8.17 15.50
C PRO A 93 -9.87 8.86 14.42
N THR A 94 -10.68 9.79 14.83
CA THR A 94 -11.60 10.52 13.94
C THR A 94 -11.02 11.82 13.41
N GLU A 95 -9.87 12.23 13.92
CA GLU A 95 -9.25 13.49 13.53
C GLU A 95 -8.49 13.34 12.21
N PHE A 96 -8.78 14.21 11.28
CA PHE A 96 -8.15 14.30 9.98
C PHE A 96 -7.57 15.71 9.82
N PRO A 97 -6.38 15.90 9.25
CA PRO A 97 -5.59 14.97 8.43
C PRO A 97 -4.45 14.28 9.20
N LEU A 98 -4.74 13.58 10.26
CA LEU A 98 -3.70 12.85 10.97
C LEU A 98 -3.06 11.81 10.07
N CYS A 99 -1.75 11.80 10.02
CA CYS A 99 -0.97 10.83 9.26
C CYS A 99 -0.61 9.61 10.08
N ASN A 100 -0.72 9.69 11.40
CA ASN A 100 -0.37 8.63 12.32
C ASN A 100 -1.56 8.30 13.22
N THR A 101 -1.92 7.03 13.25
CA THR A 101 -3.02 6.52 14.06
C THR A 101 -2.52 5.34 14.88
N THR A 102 -3.39 4.75 15.71
CA THR A 102 -3.01 3.58 16.50
C THR A 102 -2.82 2.32 15.64
N TRP A 103 -3.41 2.26 14.45
CA TRP A 103 -3.30 1.06 13.59
C TRP A 103 -2.61 1.33 12.25
N LEU A 104 -2.60 2.55 11.77
CA LEU A 104 -2.06 2.90 10.47
C LEU A 104 -1.18 4.15 10.56
N ASN A 105 0.03 4.03 10.06
CA ASN A 105 1.01 5.10 10.04
C ASN A 105 1.33 5.45 8.59
N ILE A 106 1.05 6.69 8.19
CA ILE A 106 1.31 7.20 6.84
C ILE A 106 2.52 8.12 6.87
N SER A 107 3.45 7.88 5.97
CA SER A 107 4.59 8.76 5.77
C SER A 107 4.76 9.11 4.30
N TRP A 108 5.41 10.24 4.05
CA TRP A 108 5.61 10.80 2.72
C TRP A 108 7.08 10.62 2.32
N GLY A 109 7.28 10.16 1.09
CA GLY A 109 8.61 10.07 0.50
C GLY A 109 8.84 11.19 -0.52
N TYR A 110 9.64 10.89 -1.55
CA TYR A 110 9.93 11.83 -2.62
C TYR A 110 8.64 12.22 -3.36
N THR A 111 8.55 13.48 -3.75
CA THR A 111 7.42 14.00 -4.53
C THR A 111 7.90 15.01 -5.56
N ASP A 112 7.22 15.05 -6.69
CA ASP A 112 7.39 16.11 -7.67
C ASP A 112 6.01 16.79 -7.91
N ASP A 113 5.82 17.45 -9.04
CA ASP A 113 4.56 18.13 -9.35
C ASP A 113 3.42 17.17 -9.72
N LYS A 114 3.73 15.92 -10.11
CA LYS A 114 2.74 14.95 -10.61
C LYS A 114 2.59 13.71 -9.75
N TYR A 115 3.65 13.25 -9.11
CA TYR A 115 3.68 11.98 -8.37
C TYR A 115 4.24 12.16 -6.98
N ALA A 116 3.86 11.25 -6.10
CA ALA A 116 4.38 11.19 -4.74
C ALA A 116 4.58 9.74 -4.32
N ILE A 117 5.53 9.53 -3.43
CA ILE A 117 5.69 8.26 -2.73
C ILE A 117 4.96 8.38 -1.39
N VAL A 118 4.08 7.42 -1.13
CA VAL A 118 3.31 7.33 0.11
C VAL A 118 3.55 5.97 0.72
N SER A 119 4.00 5.93 1.97
CA SER A 119 4.23 4.70 2.70
C SER A 119 3.13 4.50 3.74
N ALA A 120 2.52 3.33 3.73
CA ALA A 120 1.51 2.93 4.69
C ALA A 120 2.04 1.75 5.50
N HIS A 121 2.17 1.90 6.81
CA HIS A 121 2.60 0.87 7.73
C HIS A 121 1.48 0.58 8.70
N TRP A 122 1.04 -0.69 8.74
CA TRP A 122 0.07 -1.12 9.74
C TRP A 122 0.84 -1.54 10.99
N ALA A 123 0.49 -0.93 12.08
CA ALA A 123 1.17 -1.07 13.36
C ALA A 123 0.31 -1.87 14.32
N HIS A 124 0.81 -2.04 15.55
CA HIS A 124 0.09 -2.72 16.60
C HIS A 124 0.07 -4.24 16.42
N ASN A 125 -0.73 -4.96 17.16
CA ASN A 125 -0.64 -6.41 17.35
C ASN A 125 -1.34 -7.23 16.26
N PHE A 126 -1.30 -6.78 14.99
CA PHE A 126 -1.98 -7.50 13.90
C PHE A 126 -1.51 -8.94 13.76
N LEU A 127 -0.22 -9.21 13.96
CA LEU A 127 0.31 -10.57 13.83
C LEU A 127 -0.02 -11.45 15.05
N GLU A 128 -0.17 -10.84 16.21
CA GLU A 128 -0.58 -11.54 17.44
C GLU A 128 -2.08 -11.86 17.40
N GLU A 129 -2.86 -11.03 16.74
CA GLU A 129 -4.29 -11.22 16.55
C GLU A 129 -4.55 -11.70 15.12
N GLU A 130 -4.48 -13.01 14.92
CA GLU A 130 -4.58 -13.64 13.61
C GLU A 130 -5.82 -13.18 12.82
N ASN A 131 -6.96 -13.03 13.48
CA ASN A 131 -8.19 -12.60 12.83
C ASN A 131 -8.11 -11.17 12.30
N LEU A 132 -7.45 -10.27 13.01
CA LEU A 132 -7.22 -8.90 12.55
C LEU A 132 -6.25 -8.86 11.37
N HIS A 133 -5.20 -9.68 11.42
CA HIS A 133 -4.26 -9.79 10.32
C HIS A 133 -4.96 -10.29 9.04
N LYS A 134 -5.76 -11.36 9.15
CA LYS A 134 -6.55 -11.87 8.03
C LYS A 134 -7.53 -10.83 7.50
N LYS A 135 -8.19 -10.09 8.40
CA LYS A 135 -9.12 -9.02 8.02
C LYS A 135 -8.39 -7.92 7.26
N LEU A 136 -7.21 -7.52 7.72
CA LEU A 136 -6.40 -6.52 7.03
C LEU A 136 -6.04 -6.98 5.61
N LEU A 137 -5.56 -8.21 5.44
CA LEU A 137 -5.20 -8.74 4.13
C LEU A 137 -6.41 -8.80 3.20
N SER A 138 -7.57 -9.19 3.72
CA SER A 138 -8.82 -9.20 2.97
C SER A 138 -9.25 -7.78 2.55
N ASP A 139 -9.16 -6.83 3.46
CA ASP A 139 -9.50 -5.43 3.18
C ASP A 139 -8.56 -4.82 2.13
N LEU A 140 -7.27 -5.16 2.18
CA LEU A 140 -6.30 -4.73 1.18
C LEU A 140 -6.61 -5.32 -0.20
N TYR A 141 -7.04 -6.56 -0.24
CA TYR A 141 -7.46 -7.20 -1.48
C TYR A 141 -8.67 -6.49 -2.08
N ASP A 142 -9.69 -6.24 -1.26
CA ASP A 142 -10.88 -5.49 -1.69
C ASP A 142 -10.53 -4.07 -2.15
N MET A 143 -9.65 -3.40 -1.43
CA MET A 143 -9.13 -2.09 -1.80
C MET A 143 -8.45 -2.11 -3.16
N SER A 144 -7.72 -3.17 -3.48
CA SER A 144 -6.99 -3.28 -4.74
C SER A 144 -7.92 -3.23 -5.96
N PHE A 145 -9.12 -3.79 -5.85
CA PHE A 145 -10.13 -3.69 -6.91
C PHE A 145 -10.67 -2.27 -7.04
N LYS A 146 -10.89 -1.58 -5.93
CA LYS A 146 -11.32 -0.18 -5.97
C LYS A 146 -10.28 0.70 -6.62
N ILE A 147 -9.01 0.46 -6.34
CA ILE A 147 -7.90 1.17 -7.00
C ILE A 147 -7.90 0.88 -8.50
N LEU A 148 -8.02 -0.39 -8.88
CA LEU A 148 -8.01 -0.80 -10.28
C LEU A 148 -9.17 -0.21 -11.08
N GLU A 149 -10.37 -0.21 -10.50
CA GLU A 149 -11.59 0.25 -11.16
C GLU A 149 -11.72 1.76 -11.22
N ALA A 150 -11.11 2.48 -10.29
CA ALA A 150 -11.15 3.94 -10.27
C ALA A 150 -10.35 4.52 -11.44
N LYS A 151 -10.99 5.33 -12.25
CA LYS A 151 -10.38 5.98 -13.41
C LYS A 151 -10.07 7.44 -13.10
N LEU A 152 -8.96 7.63 -12.46
CA LEU A 152 -8.54 8.94 -11.97
C LEU A 152 -7.36 9.51 -12.76
#